data_62fc0313a7adb7ede0fc22e1eb80dfee
#
_entry.id   62fc0313a7adb7ede0fc22e1eb80dfee
#
_cell.length_a   1.000
_cell.length_b   1.000
_cell.length_c   1.000
_cell.angle_alpha   90.00
_cell.angle_beta   90.00
_cell.angle_gamma   90.00
#
_symmetry.space_group_name_H-M   'P 1'
#
loop_
_entity.id
_entity.type
_entity.pdbx_description
1 polymer ?
#
loop_
_entity_poly.entity_id
_entity_poly.type
_entity_poly.pdbx_seq_one_letter_code
_entity_poly.pdbx_strand_id
1 'polypeptide(L)'
;MSTQLVALANNLAKSLDLADGQGLIETLKKTAFKGAVTDEQMAALLIVANQYKLNPWTSEIYAFPSNGGITPVVGVDGWARIINANPQFDGMDFEQDTESCTCRIYRKDRTHPVSVTEFMDECKRNTQPWKSHPKRMLRHKAMIQAARLAFGFAGIYDEDEAERIKDAKEGVKPDELNPFRGDIDNPDRDKLIKEAEIIAQKGDIDLLRNHFKSLDKASRNIIGSDEMLRLSNIAKEIADQTIEADAVEVNDGTTN
;
A
#
# COMPACT_ATOMS: atom_id res chain seq x y z
N MET A 1 5.27 -21.11 9.39
CA MET A 1 4.49 -19.96 9.91
C MET A 1 5.34 -19.17 10.90
N SER A 2 5.42 -17.85 10.76
CA SER A 2 6.18 -17.04 11.70
C SER A 2 5.46 -16.95 13.05
N THR A 3 6.21 -16.95 14.16
CA THR A 3 5.68 -16.80 15.53
C THR A 3 4.84 -15.52 15.65
N GLN A 4 5.23 -14.46 14.92
CA GLN A 4 4.52 -13.18 14.89
C GLN A 4 3.12 -13.30 14.27
N LEU A 5 2.97 -14.05 13.18
CA LEU A 5 1.68 -14.26 12.53
C LEU A 5 0.68 -14.97 13.47
N VAL A 6 1.16 -15.99 14.17
CA VAL A 6 0.35 -16.72 15.14
C VAL A 6 -0.08 -15.80 16.30
N ALA A 7 0.81 -14.96 16.80
CA ALA A 7 0.49 -13.99 17.84
C ALA A 7 -0.57 -12.97 17.41
N LEU A 8 -0.47 -12.44 16.18
CA LEU A 8 -1.46 -11.50 15.63
C LEU A 8 -2.84 -12.15 15.47
N ALA A 9 -2.89 -13.40 14.96
CA ALA A 9 -4.14 -14.14 14.81
C ALA A 9 -4.80 -14.46 16.17
N ASN A 10 -4.00 -14.87 17.17
CA ASN A 10 -4.50 -15.15 18.51
C ASN A 10 -5.03 -13.89 19.21
N ASN A 11 -4.34 -12.74 19.04
CA ASN A 11 -4.81 -11.46 19.59
C ASN A 11 -6.15 -11.06 18.98
N LEU A 12 -6.29 -11.19 17.66
CA LEU A 12 -7.54 -10.89 16.98
C LEU A 12 -8.66 -11.83 17.41
N ALA A 13 -8.41 -13.15 17.42
CA ALA A 13 -9.38 -14.15 17.85
C ALA A 13 -9.88 -13.86 19.26
N LYS A 14 -8.96 -13.55 20.20
CA LYS A 14 -9.30 -13.17 21.57
C LYS A 14 -10.14 -11.89 21.64
N SER A 15 -9.83 -10.89 20.82
CA SER A 15 -10.59 -9.63 20.77
C SER A 15 -12.00 -9.77 20.21
N LEU A 16 -12.26 -10.87 19.50
CA LEU A 16 -13.54 -11.21 18.87
C LEU A 16 -14.27 -12.35 19.59
N ASP A 17 -13.82 -12.76 20.78
CA ASP A 17 -14.36 -13.88 21.57
C ASP A 17 -14.43 -15.21 20.78
N LEU A 18 -13.45 -15.44 19.87
CA LEU A 18 -13.31 -16.66 19.12
C LEU A 18 -12.40 -17.65 19.86
N ALA A 19 -12.66 -18.94 19.70
CA ALA A 19 -11.78 -19.99 20.20
C ALA A 19 -10.43 -19.96 19.46
N ASP A 20 -9.40 -20.62 20.03
CA ASP A 20 -7.99 -20.64 19.66
C ASP A 20 -7.64 -20.38 18.18
N GLY A 21 -6.75 -19.41 17.93
CA GLY A 21 -6.45 -18.88 16.61
C GLY A 21 -5.62 -19.77 15.69
N GLN A 22 -5.06 -20.90 16.15
CA GLN A 22 -4.08 -21.66 15.34
C GLN A 22 -4.73 -22.35 14.12
N GLY A 23 -5.93 -22.91 14.26
CA GLY A 23 -6.73 -23.46 13.14
C GLY A 23 -7.34 -22.37 12.24
N LEU A 24 -7.43 -21.16 12.75
CA LEU A 24 -8.06 -20.04 12.04
C LEU A 24 -7.15 -19.43 10.96
N ILE A 25 -5.82 -19.53 11.06
CA ILE A 25 -4.87 -18.99 10.07
C ILE A 25 -5.04 -19.69 8.71
N GLU A 26 -5.17 -21.03 8.71
CA GLU A 26 -5.38 -21.79 7.47
C GLU A 26 -6.71 -21.44 6.81
N THR A 27 -7.74 -21.18 7.61
CA THR A 27 -9.02 -20.70 7.11
C THR A 27 -8.90 -19.32 6.50
N LEU A 28 -8.17 -18.39 7.16
CA LEU A 28 -7.94 -17.05 6.64
C LEU A 28 -7.21 -17.04 5.31
N LYS A 29 -6.20 -17.87 5.13
CA LYS A 29 -5.47 -17.99 3.85
C LYS A 29 -6.41 -18.34 2.70
N LYS A 30 -7.47 -19.08 2.97
CA LYS A 30 -8.45 -19.53 1.97
C LYS A 30 -9.62 -18.58 1.77
N THR A 31 -9.97 -17.78 2.77
CA THR A 31 -11.24 -17.02 2.79
C THR A 31 -11.04 -15.50 2.80
N ALA A 32 -9.97 -14.99 3.39
CA ALA A 32 -9.75 -13.56 3.56
C ALA A 32 -8.93 -12.92 2.42
N PHE A 33 -8.55 -13.70 1.41
CA PHE A 33 -7.80 -13.17 0.26
C PHE A 33 -8.42 -13.64 -1.06
N LYS A 34 -8.47 -12.73 -2.00
CA LYS A 34 -8.82 -13.04 -3.39
C LYS A 34 -7.53 -13.30 -4.18
N GLY A 35 -6.81 -14.41 -3.89
CA GLY A 35 -5.57 -14.82 -4.55
C GLY A 35 -4.57 -15.48 -3.61
N ALA A 36 -3.41 -15.88 -4.17
CA ALA A 36 -2.31 -16.43 -3.37
C ALA A 36 -1.72 -15.34 -2.45
N VAL A 37 -1.39 -15.72 -1.22
CA VAL A 37 -0.95 -14.80 -0.17
C VAL A 37 0.33 -15.30 0.50
N THR A 38 1.26 -14.38 0.77
CA THR A 38 2.45 -14.64 1.60
C THR A 38 2.13 -14.46 3.09
N ASP A 39 3.01 -14.97 3.95
CA ASP A 39 2.86 -14.80 5.41
C ASP A 39 2.97 -13.32 5.81
N GLU A 40 3.76 -12.51 5.11
CA GLU A 40 3.90 -11.07 5.32
C GLU A 40 2.62 -10.32 4.95
N GLN A 41 2.00 -10.68 3.82
CA GLN A 41 0.72 -10.11 3.39
C GLN A 41 -0.40 -10.48 4.36
N MET A 42 -0.41 -11.71 4.88
CA MET A 42 -1.33 -12.14 5.92
C MET A 42 -1.12 -11.36 7.22
N ALA A 43 0.13 -11.16 7.63
CA ALA A 43 0.46 -10.37 8.81
C ALA A 43 -0.03 -8.91 8.66
N ALA A 44 0.16 -8.31 7.48
CA ALA A 44 -0.34 -6.96 7.19
C ALA A 44 -1.86 -6.87 7.32
N LEU A 45 -2.63 -7.83 6.80
CA LEU A 45 -4.08 -7.87 6.98
C LEU A 45 -4.47 -8.00 8.46
N LEU A 46 -3.82 -8.88 9.22
CA LEU A 46 -4.11 -9.08 10.64
C LEU A 46 -3.77 -7.85 11.48
N ILE A 47 -2.75 -7.07 11.11
CA ILE A 47 -2.44 -5.80 11.76
C ILE A 47 -3.61 -4.82 11.60
N VAL A 48 -4.11 -4.64 10.37
CA VAL A 48 -5.24 -3.75 10.09
C VAL A 48 -6.52 -4.26 10.76
N ALA A 49 -6.78 -5.56 10.68
CA ALA A 49 -7.94 -6.18 11.34
C ALA A 49 -7.92 -5.99 12.87
N ASN A 50 -6.74 -6.14 13.52
CA ASN A 50 -6.58 -5.87 14.95
C ASN A 50 -6.80 -4.39 15.28
N GLN A 51 -6.27 -3.47 14.47
CA GLN A 51 -6.40 -2.02 14.67
C GLN A 51 -7.87 -1.59 14.72
N TYR A 52 -8.70 -2.12 13.82
CA TYR A 52 -10.12 -1.77 13.70
C TYR A 52 -11.06 -2.78 14.36
N LYS A 53 -10.55 -3.84 14.96
CA LYS A 53 -11.33 -4.97 15.53
C LYS A 53 -12.32 -5.56 14.52
N LEU A 54 -11.90 -5.68 13.27
CA LEU A 54 -12.70 -6.25 12.18
C LEU A 54 -12.49 -7.75 12.08
N ASN A 55 -13.56 -8.47 11.78
CA ASN A 55 -13.56 -9.92 11.69
C ASN A 55 -13.32 -10.39 10.24
N PRO A 56 -12.13 -10.91 9.91
CA PRO A 56 -11.85 -11.41 8.56
C PRO A 56 -12.53 -12.77 8.27
N TRP A 57 -12.94 -13.53 9.29
CA TRP A 57 -13.65 -14.81 9.10
C TRP A 57 -15.10 -14.61 8.67
N THR A 58 -15.72 -13.49 9.01
CA THR A 58 -17.06 -13.10 8.55
C THR A 58 -17.03 -12.16 7.35
N SER A 59 -15.84 -11.97 6.75
CA SER A 59 -15.66 -11.06 5.61
C SER A 59 -15.95 -9.59 5.91
N GLU A 60 -15.90 -9.16 7.18
CA GLU A 60 -15.94 -7.74 7.51
C GLU A 60 -14.72 -7.01 6.94
N ILE A 61 -13.58 -7.70 6.88
CA ILE A 61 -12.36 -7.25 6.21
C ILE A 61 -11.74 -8.40 5.41
N TYR A 62 -11.24 -8.11 4.23
CA TYR A 62 -10.45 -9.00 3.38
C TYR A 62 -9.41 -8.17 2.61
N ALA A 63 -8.59 -8.78 1.77
CA ALA A 63 -7.61 -8.03 1.01
C ALA A 63 -7.40 -8.56 -0.41
N PHE A 64 -7.05 -7.64 -1.31
CA PHE A 64 -6.40 -7.97 -2.57
C PHE A 64 -4.88 -7.97 -2.35
N PRO A 65 -4.17 -9.08 -2.66
CA PRO A 65 -2.72 -9.06 -2.69
C PRO A 65 -2.24 -8.14 -3.83
N SER A 66 -1.18 -7.39 -3.56
CA SER A 66 -0.52 -6.55 -4.56
C SER A 66 1.00 -6.73 -4.45
N ASN A 67 1.76 -6.32 -5.47
CA ASN A 67 3.22 -6.43 -5.47
C ASN A 67 3.80 -5.71 -4.25
N GLY A 68 4.39 -6.50 -3.32
CA GLY A 68 5.02 -6.00 -2.10
C GLY A 68 4.05 -5.57 -0.97
N GLY A 69 2.72 -5.87 -1.08
CA GLY A 69 1.79 -5.48 -0.04
C GLY A 69 0.37 -6.02 -0.21
N ILE A 70 -0.58 -5.34 0.40
CA ILE A 70 -2.01 -5.63 0.31
C ILE A 70 -2.81 -4.35 0.09
N THR A 71 -4.02 -4.50 -0.45
CA THR A 71 -5.06 -3.46 -0.41
C THR A 71 -6.19 -3.98 0.48
N PRO A 72 -6.31 -3.52 1.75
CA PRO A 72 -7.35 -3.96 2.66
C PRO A 72 -8.72 -3.43 2.22
N VAL A 73 -9.71 -4.30 2.19
CA VAL A 73 -11.09 -3.97 1.84
C VAL A 73 -11.99 -4.25 3.03
N VAL A 74 -12.80 -3.28 3.37
CA VAL A 74 -13.80 -3.40 4.42
C VAL A 74 -15.19 -3.45 3.79
N GLY A 75 -15.91 -4.52 4.07
CA GLY A 75 -17.31 -4.66 3.65
C GLY A 75 -18.23 -3.67 4.39
N VAL A 76 -19.45 -3.49 3.89
CA VAL A 76 -20.42 -2.55 4.49
C VAL A 76 -20.70 -2.87 5.95
N ASP A 77 -20.75 -4.16 6.32
CA ASP A 77 -20.97 -4.60 7.70
C ASP A 77 -19.78 -4.24 8.60
N GLY A 78 -18.55 -4.35 8.08
CA GLY A 78 -17.35 -3.90 8.76
C GLY A 78 -17.35 -2.37 8.97
N TRP A 79 -17.71 -1.61 7.96
CA TRP A 79 -17.88 -0.16 8.09
C TRP A 79 -18.94 0.21 9.13
N ALA A 80 -20.09 -0.44 9.09
CA ALA A 80 -21.15 -0.22 10.09
C ALA A 80 -20.63 -0.53 11.51
N ARG A 81 -19.88 -1.63 11.67
CA ARG A 81 -19.31 -2.02 12.96
C ARG A 81 -18.35 -0.99 13.51
N ILE A 82 -17.34 -0.54 12.73
CA ILE A 82 -16.35 0.42 13.23
C ILE A 82 -16.94 1.79 13.50
N ILE A 83 -17.94 2.23 12.73
CA ILE A 83 -18.68 3.46 12.97
C ILE A 83 -19.43 3.37 14.31
N ASN A 84 -20.22 2.32 14.51
CA ASN A 84 -21.03 2.15 15.73
C ASN A 84 -20.16 1.88 16.97
N ALA A 85 -18.96 1.28 16.80
CA ALA A 85 -18.03 1.05 17.91
C ALA A 85 -17.27 2.32 18.32
N ASN A 86 -17.33 3.41 17.55
CA ASN A 86 -16.63 4.64 17.90
C ASN A 86 -17.34 5.34 19.08
N PRO A 87 -16.67 5.63 20.21
CA PRO A 87 -17.30 6.22 21.38
C PRO A 87 -17.89 7.61 21.14
N GLN A 88 -17.40 8.31 20.11
CA GLN A 88 -17.89 9.64 19.75
C GLN A 88 -19.06 9.61 18.77
N PHE A 89 -19.45 8.44 18.26
CA PHE A 89 -20.60 8.32 17.36
C PHE A 89 -21.90 8.62 18.12
N ASP A 90 -22.69 9.56 17.59
CA ASP A 90 -24.00 9.97 18.16
C ASP A 90 -25.16 9.65 17.24
N GLY A 91 -24.88 9.35 15.98
CA GLY A 91 -25.87 8.97 14.98
C GLY A 91 -25.49 9.44 13.59
N MET A 92 -26.28 9.01 12.62
CA MET A 92 -26.18 9.48 11.24
C MET A 92 -27.57 9.56 10.59
N ASP A 93 -27.71 10.46 9.64
CA ASP A 93 -28.86 10.56 8.75
C ASP A 93 -28.42 10.64 7.29
N PHE A 94 -29.40 10.40 6.41
CA PHE A 94 -29.19 10.43 4.97
C PHE A 94 -30.28 11.26 4.31
N GLU A 95 -29.85 12.12 3.38
CA GLU A 95 -30.71 12.79 2.42
C GLU A 95 -30.34 12.28 1.03
N GLN A 96 -31.29 11.65 0.34
CA GLN A 96 -31.01 10.93 -0.89
C GLN A 96 -32.10 11.08 -1.93
N ASP A 97 -31.67 11.33 -3.18
CA ASP A 97 -32.53 11.30 -4.37
C ASP A 97 -32.03 10.27 -5.42
N THR A 98 -32.23 10.53 -6.70
CA THR A 98 -31.78 9.68 -7.80
C THR A 98 -30.34 9.98 -8.22
N GLU A 99 -29.83 11.16 -7.93
CA GLU A 99 -28.56 11.70 -8.46
C GLU A 99 -27.52 11.85 -7.38
N SER A 100 -27.94 12.03 -6.11
CA SER A 100 -27.02 12.28 -5.00
C SER A 100 -27.45 11.59 -3.71
N CYS A 101 -26.50 11.45 -2.80
CA CYS A 101 -26.73 11.03 -1.42
C CYS A 101 -25.83 11.82 -0.48
N THR A 102 -26.42 12.53 0.44
CA THR A 102 -25.72 13.21 1.54
C THR A 102 -25.81 12.36 2.80
N CYS A 103 -24.68 12.05 3.41
CA CYS A 103 -24.59 11.45 4.74
C CYS A 103 -24.13 12.51 5.73
N ARG A 104 -24.84 12.65 6.87
CA ARG A 104 -24.42 13.48 7.99
C ARG A 104 -24.13 12.59 9.19
N ILE A 105 -22.90 12.66 9.71
CA ILE A 105 -22.50 11.95 10.93
C ILE A 105 -22.41 12.94 12.08
N TYR A 106 -23.16 12.65 13.14
CA TYR A 106 -23.18 13.41 14.38
C TYR A 106 -22.20 12.78 15.36
N ARG A 107 -21.47 13.64 16.09
CA ARG A 107 -20.50 13.23 17.11
C ARG A 107 -20.82 13.89 18.44
N LYS A 108 -20.67 13.15 19.52
CA LYS A 108 -20.91 13.62 20.90
C LYS A 108 -20.01 14.78 21.33
N ASP A 109 -18.83 14.90 20.72
CA ASP A 109 -17.82 15.93 21.04
C ASP A 109 -17.90 17.16 20.14
N ARG A 110 -18.91 17.27 19.25
CA ARG A 110 -19.07 18.38 18.29
C ARG A 110 -20.52 18.79 18.16
N THR A 111 -20.74 20.08 17.89
CA THR A 111 -22.07 20.65 17.69
C THR A 111 -22.56 20.55 16.26
N HIS A 112 -21.65 20.43 15.28
CA HIS A 112 -21.99 20.35 13.87
C HIS A 112 -21.65 18.96 13.32
N PRO A 113 -22.54 18.39 12.49
CA PRO A 113 -22.26 17.12 11.84
C PRO A 113 -21.16 17.25 10.79
N VAL A 114 -20.46 16.15 10.53
CA VAL A 114 -19.65 15.99 9.32
C VAL A 114 -20.59 15.57 8.20
N SER A 115 -20.68 16.37 7.16
CA SER A 115 -21.59 16.16 6.03
C SER A 115 -20.78 15.89 4.75
N VAL A 116 -21.14 14.83 4.03
CA VAL A 116 -20.54 14.46 2.75
C VAL A 116 -21.64 14.11 1.76
N THR A 117 -21.54 14.66 0.56
CA THR A 117 -22.44 14.35 -0.56
C THR A 117 -21.65 13.60 -1.63
N GLU A 118 -22.19 12.47 -2.05
CA GLU A 118 -21.67 11.67 -3.17
C GLU A 118 -22.67 11.71 -4.33
N PHE A 119 -22.15 11.74 -5.56
CA PHE A 119 -22.94 11.84 -6.78
C PHE A 119 -22.96 10.54 -7.57
N MET A 120 -24.11 10.22 -8.17
CA MET A 120 -24.32 8.97 -8.88
C MET A 120 -23.39 8.80 -10.09
N ASP A 121 -23.19 9.86 -10.85
CA ASP A 121 -22.35 9.87 -12.06
C ASP A 121 -20.87 9.64 -11.74
N GLU A 122 -20.39 10.12 -10.59
CA GLU A 122 -19.01 9.91 -10.13
C GLU A 122 -18.78 8.52 -9.51
N CYS A 123 -19.81 8.00 -8.81
CA CYS A 123 -19.67 6.78 -8.02
C CYS A 123 -20.01 5.51 -8.79
N LYS A 124 -20.98 5.58 -9.73
CA LYS A 124 -21.55 4.42 -10.38
C LYS A 124 -20.53 3.55 -11.10
N ARG A 125 -20.62 2.25 -10.89
CA ARG A 125 -19.75 1.24 -11.52
C ARG A 125 -20.58 0.25 -12.34
N ASN A 126 -19.92 -0.43 -13.28
CA ASN A 126 -20.56 -1.46 -14.11
C ASN A 126 -20.53 -2.84 -13.43
N THR A 127 -20.85 -2.90 -12.14
CA THR A 127 -20.92 -4.14 -11.35
C THR A 127 -22.37 -4.51 -11.04
N GLN A 128 -22.60 -5.77 -10.69
CA GLN A 128 -23.96 -6.27 -10.42
C GLN A 128 -24.66 -5.52 -9.27
N PRO A 129 -24.01 -5.20 -8.13
CA PRO A 129 -24.64 -4.41 -7.07
C PRO A 129 -25.10 -3.03 -7.54
N TRP A 130 -24.29 -2.34 -8.34
CA TRP A 130 -24.63 -1.04 -8.91
C TRP A 130 -25.76 -1.09 -9.94
N LYS A 131 -25.90 -2.20 -10.70
CA LYS A 131 -27.00 -2.40 -11.63
C LYS A 131 -28.32 -2.66 -10.92
N SER A 132 -28.27 -3.48 -9.87
CA SER A 132 -29.48 -3.91 -9.16
C SER A 132 -29.96 -2.93 -8.09
N HIS A 133 -29.05 -2.26 -7.38
CA HIS A 133 -29.35 -1.40 -6.24
C HIS A 133 -28.52 -0.10 -6.20
N PRO A 134 -28.55 0.73 -7.26
CA PRO A 134 -27.65 1.89 -7.37
C PRO A 134 -27.79 2.88 -6.19
N LYS A 135 -29.02 3.15 -5.75
CA LYS A 135 -29.26 4.05 -4.62
C LYS A 135 -28.69 3.52 -3.30
N ARG A 136 -28.71 2.20 -3.07
CA ARG A 136 -28.09 1.60 -1.90
C ARG A 136 -26.58 1.75 -1.95
N MET A 137 -25.97 1.48 -3.11
CA MET A 137 -24.53 1.62 -3.31
C MET A 137 -24.06 3.05 -3.09
N LEU A 138 -24.80 4.04 -3.62
CA LEU A 138 -24.49 5.44 -3.43
C LEU A 138 -24.54 5.84 -1.94
N ARG A 139 -25.53 5.35 -1.19
CA ARG A 139 -25.63 5.59 0.26
C ARG A 139 -24.45 4.98 1.01
N HIS A 140 -23.99 3.79 0.63
CA HIS A 140 -22.79 3.21 1.23
C HIS A 140 -21.56 4.08 0.97
N LYS A 141 -21.42 4.64 -0.23
CA LYS A 141 -20.31 5.57 -0.55
C LYS A 141 -20.35 6.80 0.35
N ALA A 142 -21.50 7.49 0.43
CA ALA A 142 -21.64 8.67 1.26
C ALA A 142 -21.35 8.37 2.75
N MET A 143 -21.83 7.23 3.27
CA MET A 143 -21.55 6.79 4.63
C MET A 143 -20.07 6.60 4.89
N ILE A 144 -19.38 5.89 3.99
CA ILE A 144 -17.95 5.56 4.13
C ILE A 144 -17.10 6.83 4.10
N GLN A 145 -17.34 7.74 3.16
CA GLN A 145 -16.60 8.99 3.05
C GLN A 145 -16.88 9.92 4.25
N ALA A 146 -18.14 10.01 4.70
CA ALA A 146 -18.48 10.75 5.91
C ALA A 146 -17.77 10.17 7.16
N ALA A 147 -17.74 8.85 7.30
CA ALA A 147 -17.06 8.17 8.42
C ALA A 147 -15.55 8.40 8.45
N ARG A 148 -14.89 8.41 7.28
CA ARG A 148 -13.46 8.73 7.17
C ARG A 148 -13.16 10.12 7.68
N LEU A 149 -13.95 11.12 7.28
CA LEU A 149 -13.78 12.49 7.73
C LEU A 149 -14.18 12.68 9.19
N ALA A 150 -15.23 11.97 9.65
CA ALA A 150 -15.69 12.07 11.01
C ALA A 150 -14.73 11.46 12.03
N PHE A 151 -14.14 10.32 11.73
CA PHE A 151 -13.40 9.51 12.70
C PHE A 151 -11.91 9.27 12.33
N GLY A 152 -11.46 9.75 11.17
CA GLY A 152 -10.07 9.60 10.73
C GLY A 152 -9.71 8.19 10.30
N PHE A 153 -10.66 7.39 9.80
CA PHE A 153 -10.36 6.05 9.30
C PHE A 153 -9.48 6.11 8.06
N ALA A 154 -8.33 5.44 8.10
CA ALA A 154 -7.33 5.45 7.05
C ALA A 154 -6.77 4.05 6.77
N GLY A 155 -6.24 3.84 5.55
CA GLY A 155 -5.62 2.57 5.17
C GLY A 155 -6.59 1.40 4.94
N ILE A 156 -7.90 1.67 4.91
CA ILE A 156 -8.98 0.73 4.60
C ILE A 156 -9.86 1.32 3.51
N TYR A 157 -10.33 0.48 2.61
CA TYR A 157 -11.05 0.89 1.41
C TYR A 157 -12.38 0.14 1.29
N ASP A 158 -13.33 0.69 0.56
CA ASP A 158 -14.46 -0.08 0.08
C ASP A 158 -14.08 -0.91 -1.16
N GLU A 159 -14.94 -1.84 -1.58
CA GLU A 159 -14.65 -2.75 -2.68
C GLU A 159 -14.39 -2.03 -4.00
N ASP A 160 -15.18 -1.00 -4.34
CA ASP A 160 -15.02 -0.26 -5.59
C ASP A 160 -13.71 0.56 -5.62
N GLU A 161 -13.29 1.14 -4.48
CA GLU A 161 -12.01 1.86 -4.36
C GLU A 161 -10.84 0.90 -4.48
N ALA A 162 -10.93 -0.26 -3.82
CA ALA A 162 -9.89 -1.28 -3.87
C ALA A 162 -9.71 -1.85 -5.29
N GLU A 163 -10.81 -2.06 -6.02
CA GLU A 163 -10.76 -2.46 -7.43
C GLU A 163 -10.10 -1.37 -8.30
N ARG A 164 -10.45 -0.09 -8.10
CA ARG A 164 -9.77 1.01 -8.83
C ARG A 164 -8.28 1.06 -8.54
N ILE A 165 -7.88 0.86 -7.28
CA ILE A 165 -6.46 0.82 -6.88
C ILE A 165 -5.76 -0.37 -7.55
N LYS A 166 -6.42 -1.53 -7.61
CA LYS A 166 -5.92 -2.72 -8.28
C LYS A 166 -5.76 -2.48 -9.78
N ASP A 167 -6.83 -2.01 -10.45
CA ASP A 167 -6.83 -1.74 -11.89
C ASP A 167 -5.77 -0.69 -12.27
N ALA A 168 -5.62 0.36 -11.46
CA ALA A 168 -4.58 1.37 -11.65
C ALA A 168 -3.17 0.79 -11.51
N LYS A 169 -2.96 -0.14 -10.57
CA LYS A 169 -1.67 -0.81 -10.37
C LYS A 169 -1.38 -1.88 -11.42
N GLU A 170 -2.40 -2.57 -11.92
CA GLU A 170 -2.27 -3.56 -13.00
C GLU A 170 -2.10 -2.90 -14.37
N GLY A 171 -2.69 -1.71 -14.57
CA GLY A 171 -2.56 -0.89 -15.79
C GLY A 171 -1.26 -0.10 -15.89
N VAL A 172 -0.59 0.12 -14.79
CA VAL A 172 0.71 0.82 -14.71
C VAL A 172 1.75 -0.19 -14.26
N LYS A 173 2.76 -0.45 -15.08
CA LYS A 173 3.88 -1.29 -14.66
C LYS A 173 4.43 -0.75 -13.34
N PRO A 174 4.80 -1.60 -12.34
CA PRO A 174 5.31 -1.14 -11.04
C PRO A 174 6.42 -0.09 -11.16
N ASP A 175 7.19 -0.20 -12.23
CA ASP A 175 8.22 0.75 -12.58
C ASP A 175 7.68 2.15 -12.99
N GLU A 176 6.49 2.29 -13.53
CA GLU A 176 5.91 3.58 -13.96
C GLU A 176 5.40 4.43 -12.78
N LEU A 177 5.21 3.82 -11.60
CA LEU A 177 4.79 4.51 -10.36
C LEU A 177 5.97 5.01 -9.53
N ASN A 178 7.21 4.71 -9.92
CA ASN A 178 8.39 5.15 -9.20
C ASN A 178 8.75 6.60 -9.62
N PRO A 179 8.51 7.62 -8.76
CA PRO A 179 8.83 9.02 -9.10
C PRO A 179 10.33 9.27 -9.26
N PHE A 180 11.18 8.28 -8.90
CA PHE A 180 12.63 8.37 -8.98
C PHE A 180 13.21 7.65 -10.20
N ARG A 181 12.35 7.01 -11.00
CA ARG A 181 12.73 6.10 -12.09
C ARG A 181 13.46 6.76 -13.26
N GLY A 182 13.32 8.01 -13.48
CA GLY A 182 13.81 8.64 -14.70
C GLY A 182 12.89 8.42 -15.93
N ASP A 183 13.25 9.01 -17.04
CA ASP A 183 12.51 8.94 -18.31
C ASP A 183 12.99 7.74 -19.13
N ILE A 184 12.34 6.57 -18.96
CA ILE A 184 12.74 5.31 -19.58
C ILE A 184 12.50 5.22 -21.07
N ASP A 185 11.59 6.04 -21.59
CA ASP A 185 11.27 6.08 -23.01
C ASP A 185 12.17 7.06 -23.77
N ASN A 186 13.05 7.76 -23.07
CA ASN A 186 13.97 8.71 -23.68
C ASN A 186 15.09 7.98 -24.42
N PRO A 187 15.31 8.25 -25.71
CA PRO A 187 16.33 7.56 -26.53
C PRO A 187 17.76 7.79 -26.05
N ASP A 188 18.03 8.86 -25.31
CA ASP A 188 19.36 9.15 -24.76
C ASP A 188 19.65 8.46 -23.44
N ARG A 189 18.65 7.83 -22.81
CA ARG A 189 18.76 7.22 -21.48
C ARG A 189 19.83 6.14 -21.42
N ASP A 190 19.79 5.21 -22.36
CA ASP A 190 20.76 4.09 -22.42
C ASP A 190 22.20 4.57 -22.59
N LYS A 191 22.40 5.65 -23.33
CA LYS A 191 23.72 6.25 -23.53
C LYS A 191 24.23 6.85 -22.20
N LEU A 192 23.39 7.63 -21.54
CA LEU A 192 23.73 8.28 -20.25
C LEU A 192 24.02 7.26 -19.16
N ILE A 193 23.25 6.17 -19.11
CA ILE A 193 23.47 5.08 -18.15
C ILE A 193 24.78 4.36 -18.44
N LYS A 194 25.06 4.00 -19.69
CA LYS A 194 26.32 3.34 -20.08
C LYS A 194 27.55 4.18 -19.73
N GLU A 195 27.52 5.48 -19.94
CA GLU A 195 28.60 6.38 -19.56
C GLU A 195 28.84 6.32 -18.04
N ALA A 196 27.78 6.37 -17.24
CA ALA A 196 27.88 6.28 -15.78
C ALA A 196 28.28 4.87 -15.29
N GLU A 197 27.85 3.77 -15.97
CA GLU A 197 28.25 2.41 -15.67
C GLU A 197 29.74 2.18 -15.83
N ILE A 198 30.33 2.71 -16.90
CA ILE A 198 31.78 2.62 -17.15
C ILE A 198 32.57 3.28 -15.99
N ILE A 199 32.04 4.36 -15.44
CA ILE A 199 32.66 5.03 -14.29
C ILE A 199 32.44 4.21 -13.01
N ALA A 200 31.23 3.71 -12.79
CA ALA A 200 30.89 2.90 -11.62
C ALA A 200 31.76 1.62 -11.52
N GLN A 201 32.03 0.96 -12.68
CA GLN A 201 32.87 -0.22 -12.75
C GLN A 201 34.34 0.02 -12.39
N LYS A 202 34.80 1.26 -12.29
CA LYS A 202 36.15 1.60 -11.80
C LYS A 202 36.25 1.64 -10.28
N GLY A 203 35.12 1.54 -9.56
CA GLY A 203 35.11 1.64 -8.11
C GLY A 203 35.40 3.04 -7.57
N ASP A 204 35.49 4.06 -8.42
CA ASP A 204 35.78 5.44 -8.01
C ASP A 204 34.47 6.19 -7.74
N ILE A 205 34.08 6.21 -6.47
CA ILE A 205 32.82 6.82 -6.00
C ILE A 205 32.84 8.32 -6.22
N ASP A 206 33.98 8.99 -6.04
CA ASP A 206 34.08 10.44 -6.18
C ASP A 206 34.04 10.85 -7.66
N LEU A 207 34.64 10.08 -8.54
CA LEU A 207 34.54 10.29 -9.97
C LEU A 207 33.07 10.15 -10.45
N LEU A 208 32.37 9.10 -9.98
CA LEU A 208 30.96 8.90 -10.30
C LEU A 208 30.08 10.04 -9.77
N ARG A 209 30.30 10.47 -8.54
CA ARG A 209 29.58 11.61 -7.94
C ARG A 209 29.81 12.90 -8.71
N ASN A 210 31.05 13.16 -9.14
CA ASN A 210 31.38 14.32 -9.94
C ASN A 210 30.76 14.26 -11.33
N HIS A 211 30.71 13.07 -11.94
CA HIS A 211 30.00 12.84 -13.20
C HIS A 211 28.51 13.22 -13.05
N PHE A 212 27.81 12.69 -12.05
CA PHE A 212 26.40 13.06 -11.83
C PHE A 212 26.18 14.54 -11.55
N LYS A 213 27.10 15.21 -10.86
CA LYS A 213 27.04 16.66 -10.63
C LYS A 213 27.24 17.46 -11.92
N SER A 214 28.05 16.97 -12.85
CA SER A 214 28.34 17.67 -14.13
C SER A 214 27.17 17.58 -15.12
N LEU A 215 26.28 16.59 -14.97
CA LEU A 215 25.06 16.46 -15.78
C LEU A 215 24.12 17.63 -15.51
N ASP A 216 23.45 18.10 -16.55
CA ASP A 216 22.36 19.07 -16.40
C ASP A 216 21.12 18.44 -15.72
N LYS A 217 20.15 19.28 -15.38
CA LYS A 217 18.93 18.82 -14.70
C LYS A 217 18.11 17.86 -15.58
N ALA A 218 18.10 18.08 -16.89
CA ALA A 218 17.34 17.25 -17.83
C ALA A 218 17.96 15.85 -17.89
N SER A 219 19.27 15.73 -18.08
CA SER A 219 19.98 14.45 -18.12
C SER A 219 19.84 13.66 -16.83
N ARG A 220 19.88 14.33 -15.67
CA ARG A 220 19.63 13.68 -14.37
C ARG A 220 18.20 13.13 -14.23
N ASN A 221 17.22 13.87 -14.75
CA ASN A 221 15.82 13.39 -14.76
C ASN A 221 15.63 12.22 -15.73
N ILE A 222 16.35 12.16 -16.84
CA ILE A 222 16.31 11.04 -17.78
C ILE A 222 16.88 9.76 -17.13
N ILE A 223 17.99 9.86 -16.41
CA ILE A 223 18.58 8.72 -15.69
C ILE A 223 17.67 8.27 -14.56
N GLY A 224 17.19 9.19 -13.73
CA GLY A 224 16.42 8.94 -12.53
C GLY A 224 17.30 8.70 -11.29
N SER A 225 16.75 9.04 -10.12
CA SER A 225 17.50 8.94 -8.87
C SER A 225 17.73 7.49 -8.41
N ASP A 226 16.84 6.57 -8.74
CA ASP A 226 16.95 5.15 -8.45
C ASP A 226 18.13 4.51 -9.21
N GLU A 227 18.29 4.86 -10.48
CA GLU A 227 19.40 4.38 -11.30
C GLU A 227 20.72 4.98 -10.86
N MET A 228 20.77 6.26 -10.51
CA MET A 228 21.96 6.89 -9.92
C MET A 228 22.35 6.22 -8.62
N LEU A 229 21.39 5.83 -7.78
CA LEU A 229 21.64 5.12 -6.53
C LEU A 229 22.17 3.71 -6.79
N ARG A 230 21.59 2.97 -7.76
CA ARG A 230 22.05 1.64 -8.19
C ARG A 230 23.52 1.68 -8.60
N LEU A 231 23.89 2.63 -9.46
CA LEU A 231 25.27 2.79 -9.95
C LEU A 231 26.23 3.18 -8.84
N SER A 232 25.79 4.01 -7.89
CA SER A 232 26.60 4.39 -6.72
C SER A 232 26.87 3.20 -5.80
N ASN A 233 25.92 2.28 -5.64
CA ASN A 233 26.10 1.06 -4.86
C ASN A 233 27.07 0.10 -5.56
N ILE A 234 27.01 -0.06 -6.88
CA ILE A 234 27.98 -0.85 -7.65
C ILE A 234 29.39 -0.31 -7.48
N ALA A 235 29.60 1.00 -7.62
CA ALA A 235 30.90 1.60 -7.44
C ALA A 235 31.45 1.39 -6.03
N LYS A 236 30.58 1.41 -5.02
CA LYS A 236 30.96 1.16 -3.63
C LYS A 236 31.37 -0.28 -3.39
N GLU A 237 30.59 -1.24 -3.89
CA GLU A 237 30.91 -2.67 -3.78
C GLU A 237 32.27 -3.02 -4.41
N ILE A 238 32.57 -2.43 -5.58
CA ILE A 238 33.85 -2.64 -6.26
C ILE A 238 34.99 -1.99 -5.47
N ALA A 239 34.80 -0.80 -4.91
CA ALA A 239 35.80 -0.15 -4.08
C ALA A 239 36.13 -0.98 -2.82
N ASP A 240 35.11 -1.50 -2.14
CA ASP A 240 35.25 -2.30 -0.95
C ASP A 240 35.99 -3.63 -1.27
N GLN A 241 35.69 -4.31 -2.39
CA GLN A 241 36.37 -5.49 -2.86
C GLN A 241 37.85 -5.25 -3.19
N THR A 242 38.17 -4.09 -3.75
CA THR A 242 39.57 -3.72 -4.09
C THR A 242 40.40 -3.52 -2.82
N ILE A 243 39.82 -2.87 -1.80
CA ILE A 243 40.47 -2.67 -0.50
C ILE A 243 40.72 -4.01 0.21
N GLU A 244 39.79 -4.95 0.15
CA GLU A 244 39.96 -6.29 0.73
C GLU A 244 41.05 -7.09 0.00
N ALA A 245 41.15 -7.01 -1.32
CA ALA A 245 42.16 -7.67 -2.11
C ALA A 245 43.57 -7.13 -1.78
N ASP A 246 43.75 -5.83 -1.72
CA ASP A 246 45.02 -5.20 -1.35
C ASP A 246 45.43 -5.52 0.09
N ALA A 247 44.48 -5.67 1.02
CA ALA A 247 44.76 -6.05 2.40
C ALA A 247 45.22 -7.50 2.56
N VAL A 248 44.82 -8.41 1.65
CA VAL A 248 45.24 -9.80 1.64
C VAL A 248 46.69 -9.92 1.07
N GLU A 249 47.04 -9.17 0.01
CA GLU A 249 48.40 -9.18 -0.55
C GLU A 249 49.45 -8.63 0.41
N VAL A 250 49.14 -7.67 1.25
CA VAL A 250 50.05 -7.10 2.26
C VAL A 250 50.33 -8.10 3.41
N ASN A 251 49.43 -9.04 3.67
CA ASN A 251 49.60 -10.03 4.78
C ASN A 251 50.37 -11.27 4.38
N ASP A 252 50.56 -11.55 3.07
CA ASP A 252 51.30 -12.70 2.57
C ASP A 252 52.79 -12.40 2.32
N GLY A 253 53.23 -11.13 2.50
CA GLY A 253 54.58 -10.64 2.26
C GLY A 253 55.54 -10.62 3.48
N THR A 254 55.12 -11.09 4.68
CA THR A 254 55.94 -11.06 5.90
C THR A 254 56.06 -12.44 6.56
N THR A 255 56.69 -13.39 5.86
CA THR A 255 57.32 -14.56 6.47
C THR A 255 58.56 -14.95 5.64
N ASN A 256 59.65 -14.32 5.98
CA ASN A 256 61.02 -14.87 5.80
C ASN A 256 61.90 -14.33 6.93
#